data_756998b55f070eaae5e7c6184d7da869
#
_entry.id   756998b55f070eaae5e7c6184d7da869
#
_cell.length_a   1.000
_cell.length_b   1.000
_cell.length_c   1.000
_cell.angle_alpha   90.00
_cell.angle_beta   90.00
_cell.angle_gamma   90.00
#
_symmetry.space_group_name_H-M   'P 1'
#
loop_
_entity.id
_entity.type
_entity.pdbx_description
1 polymer ?
#
loop_
_entity_poly.entity_id
_entity_poly.type
_entity_poly.pdbx_seq_one_letter_code
_entity_poly.pdbx_strand_id
1 'polypeptide(L)'
;MKLSNVLSTVNQFEKSKFINFLDRICTEASSHNKEVAKQFKNIDGQIKNASSGEVTQLFKLAQSLFQKEVKSQLALSGAQAALLVNILSRDGNCVARVSWIEQLYEKEWKQIDAQGKSLKALFAETEQTEVYDEPKRLGIYYACLHEALHNDERSNREGKITDEERGILNVLAQKLDVTADNRVAIEHVIDPIPKTGVSDCLNQLREIGIVFVSKKHQTVYVPDEIVALLHRIQSKELADKHLLRILRTFSDAELSNILKSHDKRIRGVSRDEKIETVFKMGLSVSQILSEDMHGEQSGVTEKKERLKSLIDDLQLSLDKLGITLEERCSLIVGALNSSAEHEFNILSATGYKSLFETLSQHMPTLPKMLKDEFELEPNQDIDVEKLRALAITPYDILFMLSNEQVKNLKSDMGVTRRGDPRQVILESFADATDKLVENYEALARRDLATLKQKNIEIAEADIGVKFEEVTKAIFEELGLTVDEDLRRDINTAKDKADILLSLSEDDIIIGEAKTSKKGDFAKYSTTSRQVKAYVTRCEAAGKRVAQVLIVAPSFSNDFVESAEMDTEVNISLLEAAGLKKILEAYKSRRNPKFSAKLFTKGGLLKADLIAKNI
;
A
#
# COMPACT_ATOMS: atom_id res chain seq x y z
N MET A 1 -0.71 1.01 3.68
CA MET A 1 -1.03 0.53 5.07
C MET A 1 -2.54 0.42 5.25
N LYS A 2 -3.05 -0.71 5.78
CA LYS A 2 -4.51 -0.92 5.97
C LYS A 2 -5.09 -0.02 7.06
N LEU A 3 -6.37 0.34 6.92
CA LEU A 3 -7.09 1.21 7.88
C LEU A 3 -7.01 0.68 9.32
N SER A 4 -7.14 -0.63 9.53
CA SER A 4 -7.02 -1.23 10.86
C SER A 4 -5.65 -0.97 11.51
N ASN A 5 -4.57 -0.99 10.71
CA ASN A 5 -3.21 -0.74 11.18
C ASN A 5 -3.00 0.75 11.48
N VAL A 6 -3.51 1.64 10.61
CA VAL A 6 -3.46 3.09 10.87
C VAL A 6 -4.21 3.43 12.16
N LEU A 7 -5.42 2.88 12.34
CA LEU A 7 -6.20 3.07 13.58
C LEU A 7 -5.51 2.50 14.83
N SER A 8 -4.62 1.51 14.68
CA SER A 8 -3.82 0.98 15.79
C SER A 8 -2.60 1.85 16.10
N THR A 9 -2.08 2.57 15.11
CA THR A 9 -0.84 3.36 15.21
C THR A 9 -1.09 4.78 15.72
N VAL A 10 -2.23 5.42 15.33
CA VAL A 10 -2.51 6.80 15.69
C VAL A 10 -3.15 6.91 17.09
N ASN A 11 -3.01 8.07 17.73
CA ASN A 11 -3.56 8.33 19.04
C ASN A 11 -5.09 8.48 19.02
N GLN A 12 -5.72 8.44 20.21
CA GLN A 12 -7.18 8.49 20.35
C GLN A 12 -7.81 9.78 19.77
N PHE A 13 -7.09 10.89 19.79
CA PHE A 13 -7.58 12.15 19.23
C PHE A 13 -7.74 12.07 17.71
N GLU A 14 -6.77 11.46 17.01
CA GLU A 14 -6.84 11.24 15.55
C GLU A 14 -7.93 10.22 15.21
N LYS A 15 -8.01 9.12 15.96
CA LYS A 15 -9.11 8.14 15.79
C LYS A 15 -10.48 8.78 15.93
N SER A 16 -10.66 9.65 16.91
CA SER A 16 -11.96 10.24 17.19
C SER A 16 -12.50 11.10 16.04
N LYS A 17 -11.63 11.73 15.24
CA LYS A 17 -12.05 12.49 14.05
C LYS A 17 -12.69 11.58 13.01
N PHE A 18 -11.98 10.52 12.62
CA PHE A 18 -12.50 9.51 11.70
C PHE A 18 -13.75 8.82 12.25
N ILE A 19 -13.72 8.43 13.52
CA ILE A 19 -14.85 7.77 14.18
C ILE A 19 -16.08 8.67 14.19
N ASN A 20 -15.95 9.95 14.52
CA ASN A 20 -17.08 10.89 14.53
C ASN A 20 -17.67 11.10 13.13
N PHE A 21 -16.80 11.17 12.10
CA PHE A 21 -17.26 11.29 10.72
C PHE A 21 -17.98 10.01 10.26
N LEU A 22 -17.42 8.84 10.56
CA LEU A 22 -18.04 7.54 10.24
C LEU A 22 -19.33 7.32 11.02
N ASP A 23 -19.40 7.72 12.31
CA ASP A 23 -20.58 7.59 13.17
C ASP A 23 -21.77 8.37 12.60
N ARG A 24 -21.53 9.60 12.13
CA ARG A 24 -22.56 10.41 11.44
C ARG A 24 -23.11 9.69 10.21
N ILE A 25 -22.23 9.14 9.38
CA ILE A 25 -22.60 8.39 8.16
C ILE A 25 -23.34 7.10 8.51
N CYS A 26 -22.87 6.34 9.50
CA CYS A 26 -23.54 5.11 9.92
C CYS A 26 -24.90 5.35 10.56
N THR A 27 -25.06 6.43 11.29
CA THR A 27 -26.35 6.85 11.87
C THR A 27 -27.37 7.12 10.77
N GLU A 28 -27.00 7.85 9.73
CA GLU A 28 -27.83 8.09 8.55
C GLU A 28 -28.09 6.78 7.76
N ALA A 29 -27.03 6.01 7.51
CA ALA A 29 -27.09 4.74 6.79
C ALA A 29 -27.97 3.69 7.48
N SER A 30 -28.00 3.66 8.81
CA SER A 30 -28.76 2.67 9.58
C SER A 30 -30.27 2.73 9.33
N SER A 31 -30.79 3.87 8.88
CA SER A 31 -32.20 4.03 8.49
C SER A 31 -32.56 3.32 7.17
N HIS A 32 -31.57 3.06 6.30
CA HIS A 32 -31.76 2.54 4.94
C HIS A 32 -31.03 1.23 4.65
N ASN A 33 -30.02 0.86 5.46
CA ASN A 33 -29.21 -0.34 5.27
C ASN A 33 -29.28 -1.27 6.49
N LYS A 34 -29.93 -2.45 6.32
CA LYS A 34 -30.15 -3.43 7.39
C LYS A 34 -28.85 -4.03 7.95
N GLU A 35 -27.82 -4.19 7.13
CA GLU A 35 -26.53 -4.75 7.57
C GLU A 35 -25.76 -3.75 8.41
N VAL A 36 -25.72 -2.47 8.02
CA VAL A 36 -25.15 -1.38 8.81
C VAL A 36 -25.90 -1.27 10.12
N ALA A 37 -27.24 -1.26 10.10
CA ALA A 37 -28.07 -1.18 11.30
C ALA A 37 -27.80 -2.35 12.27
N LYS A 38 -27.64 -3.58 11.76
CA LYS A 38 -27.32 -4.76 12.56
C LYS A 38 -25.96 -4.65 13.22
N GLN A 39 -24.92 -4.29 12.44
CA GLN A 39 -23.57 -4.13 12.96
C GLN A 39 -23.47 -2.97 13.96
N PHE A 40 -24.17 -1.88 13.70
CA PHE A 40 -24.23 -0.72 14.57
C PHE A 40 -24.89 -1.04 15.94
N LYS A 41 -25.89 -1.91 15.96
CA LYS A 41 -26.48 -2.44 17.19
C LYS A 41 -25.53 -3.33 17.99
N ASN A 42 -24.68 -4.10 17.34
CA ASN A 42 -23.72 -4.98 18.01
C ASN A 42 -22.68 -4.21 18.84
N ILE A 43 -22.46 -2.94 18.54
CA ILE A 43 -21.57 -2.01 19.27
C ILE A 43 -22.33 -0.98 20.09
N ASP A 44 -23.56 -1.33 20.54
CA ASP A 44 -24.46 -0.45 21.33
C ASP A 44 -24.72 0.92 20.70
N GLY A 45 -24.66 1.02 19.37
CA GLY A 45 -24.84 2.27 18.63
C GLY A 45 -23.72 3.30 18.85
N GLN A 46 -22.55 2.90 19.36
CA GLN A 46 -21.43 3.80 19.66
C GLN A 46 -20.11 3.27 19.08
N ILE A 47 -19.68 3.82 17.95
CA ILE A 47 -18.42 3.43 17.31
C ILE A 47 -17.19 3.74 18.20
N LYS A 48 -17.32 4.68 19.13
CA LYS A 48 -16.22 5.06 20.05
C LYS A 48 -15.67 3.91 20.89
N ASN A 49 -16.49 2.91 21.17
CA ASN A 49 -16.13 1.75 21.98
C ASN A 49 -15.73 0.53 21.12
N ALA A 50 -15.84 0.66 19.80
CA ALA A 50 -15.55 -0.41 18.87
C ALA A 50 -14.03 -0.64 18.71
N SER A 51 -13.63 -1.88 18.53
CA SER A 51 -12.26 -2.24 18.16
C SER A 51 -11.92 -1.73 16.74
N SER A 52 -10.63 -1.57 16.43
CA SER A 52 -10.19 -1.16 15.09
C SER A 52 -10.73 -2.07 13.98
N GLY A 53 -10.91 -3.38 14.27
CA GLY A 53 -11.51 -4.34 13.35
C GLY A 53 -13.00 -4.07 13.08
N GLU A 54 -13.78 -3.80 14.12
CA GLU A 54 -15.21 -3.46 14.00
C GLU A 54 -15.41 -2.13 13.26
N VAL A 55 -14.60 -1.12 13.56
CA VAL A 55 -14.59 0.16 12.85
C VAL A 55 -14.32 -0.06 11.36
N THR A 56 -13.31 -0.88 11.01
CA THR A 56 -12.99 -1.20 9.62
C THR A 56 -14.13 -1.96 8.92
N GLN A 57 -14.81 -2.85 9.63
CA GLN A 57 -15.96 -3.56 9.07
C GLN A 57 -17.14 -2.63 8.81
N LEU A 58 -17.45 -1.73 9.74
CA LEU A 58 -18.48 -0.70 9.54
C LEU A 58 -18.13 0.22 8.37
N PHE A 59 -16.88 0.67 8.29
CA PHE A 59 -16.42 1.46 7.16
C PHE A 59 -16.66 0.74 5.81
N LYS A 60 -16.33 -0.56 5.72
CA LYS A 60 -16.58 -1.35 4.50
C LYS A 60 -18.06 -1.40 4.12
N LEU A 61 -18.96 -1.54 5.10
CA LEU A 61 -20.41 -1.56 4.86
C LEU A 61 -20.97 -0.18 4.47
N ALA A 62 -20.40 0.90 5.00
CA ALA A 62 -20.82 2.27 4.73
C ALA A 62 -20.00 2.96 3.61
N GLN A 63 -19.10 2.24 2.93
CA GLN A 63 -18.08 2.80 2.03
C GLN A 63 -18.66 3.67 0.91
N SER A 64 -19.79 3.29 0.32
CA SER A 64 -20.44 4.07 -0.75
C SER A 64 -20.96 5.43 -0.26
N LEU A 65 -21.54 5.47 0.94
CA LEU A 65 -22.03 6.71 1.56
C LEU A 65 -20.86 7.57 2.04
N PHE A 66 -19.83 6.95 2.62
CA PHE A 66 -18.59 7.62 2.98
C PHE A 66 -17.96 8.29 1.76
N GLN A 67 -17.88 7.57 0.61
CA GLN A 67 -17.38 8.12 -0.64
C GLN A 67 -18.20 9.33 -1.13
N LYS A 68 -19.53 9.23 -1.08
CA LYS A 68 -20.43 10.32 -1.48
C LYS A 68 -20.21 11.57 -0.61
N GLU A 69 -20.14 11.38 0.70
CA GLU A 69 -19.93 12.49 1.64
C GLU A 69 -18.54 13.13 1.47
N VAL A 70 -17.47 12.32 1.37
CA VAL A 70 -16.12 12.84 1.09
C VAL A 70 -16.07 13.61 -0.23
N LYS A 71 -16.70 13.10 -1.29
CA LYS A 71 -16.77 13.79 -2.59
C LYS A 71 -17.43 15.16 -2.44
N SER A 72 -18.54 15.24 -1.72
CA SER A 72 -19.25 16.51 -1.45
C SER A 72 -18.37 17.50 -0.68
N GLN A 73 -17.68 17.05 0.37
CA GLN A 73 -16.79 17.90 1.17
C GLN A 73 -15.59 18.39 0.38
N LEU A 74 -14.98 17.53 -0.45
CA LEU A 74 -13.85 17.91 -1.32
C LEU A 74 -14.27 18.94 -2.40
N ALA A 75 -15.47 18.83 -2.95
CA ALA A 75 -16.01 19.79 -3.89
C ALA A 75 -16.15 21.21 -3.28
N LEU A 76 -16.41 21.28 -1.97
CA LEU A 76 -16.48 22.55 -1.23
C LEU A 76 -15.08 23.08 -0.83
N SER A 77 -14.07 22.21 -0.76
CA SER A 77 -12.74 22.56 -0.24
C SER A 77 -11.82 23.23 -1.28
N GLY A 78 -12.19 23.24 -2.56
CA GLY A 78 -11.48 23.92 -3.64
C GLY A 78 -10.23 23.21 -4.17
N ALA A 79 -9.56 23.86 -5.11
CA ALA A 79 -8.45 23.30 -5.91
C ALA A 79 -7.22 22.92 -5.07
N GLN A 80 -6.96 23.60 -3.95
CA GLN A 80 -5.85 23.28 -3.04
C GLN A 80 -6.03 21.88 -2.44
N ALA A 81 -7.23 21.55 -1.96
CA ALA A 81 -7.52 20.24 -1.41
C ALA A 81 -7.43 19.15 -2.49
N ALA A 82 -7.90 19.44 -3.70
CA ALA A 82 -7.79 18.52 -4.83
C ALA A 82 -6.31 18.21 -5.18
N LEU A 83 -5.44 19.21 -5.23
CA LEU A 83 -4.00 19.04 -5.45
C LEU A 83 -3.37 18.20 -4.32
N LEU A 84 -3.69 18.50 -3.07
CA LEU A 84 -3.13 17.78 -1.94
C LEU A 84 -3.62 16.32 -1.91
N VAL A 85 -4.90 16.07 -2.19
CA VAL A 85 -5.46 14.72 -2.32
C VAL A 85 -4.78 13.95 -3.46
N ASN A 86 -4.50 14.60 -4.60
CA ASN A 86 -3.76 13.98 -5.69
C ASN A 86 -2.34 13.55 -5.25
N ILE A 87 -1.62 14.40 -4.52
CA ILE A 87 -0.30 14.06 -3.97
C ILE A 87 -0.39 12.89 -2.99
N LEU A 88 -1.32 12.94 -2.03
CA LEU A 88 -1.48 11.95 -0.97
C LEU A 88 -1.98 10.58 -1.44
N SER A 89 -2.67 10.52 -2.57
CA SER A 89 -3.19 9.28 -3.16
C SER A 89 -2.25 8.64 -4.18
N ARG A 90 -1.07 9.22 -4.44
CA ARG A 90 -0.03 8.61 -5.28
C ARG A 90 0.66 7.47 -4.55
N ASP A 91 1.19 6.54 -5.32
CA ASP A 91 2.03 5.47 -4.81
C ASP A 91 3.25 6.07 -4.07
N GLY A 92 3.49 5.61 -2.85
CA GLY A 92 4.61 6.09 -2.03
C GLY A 92 4.34 7.30 -1.13
N ASN A 93 3.24 8.04 -1.32
CA ASN A 93 2.93 9.24 -0.53
C ASN A 93 1.90 9.00 0.58
N CYS A 94 1.27 7.82 0.62
CA CYS A 94 0.27 7.48 1.62
C CYS A 94 0.83 7.31 3.05
N VAL A 95 2.16 7.25 3.21
CA VAL A 95 2.87 7.29 4.48
C VAL A 95 4.10 8.17 4.33
N ALA A 96 4.00 9.45 4.65
CA ALA A 96 5.08 10.43 4.47
C ALA A 96 5.12 11.44 5.61
N ARG A 97 6.28 12.05 5.86
CA ARG A 97 6.38 13.16 6.81
C ARG A 97 5.67 14.40 6.27
N VAL A 98 5.07 15.18 7.16
CA VAL A 98 4.40 16.45 6.80
C VAL A 98 5.33 17.35 5.98
N SER A 99 6.60 17.47 6.42
CA SER A 99 7.60 18.29 5.71
C SER A 99 7.89 17.78 4.28
N TRP A 100 7.77 16.48 4.02
CA TRP A 100 7.94 15.94 2.68
C TRP A 100 6.72 16.25 1.79
N ILE A 101 5.52 16.12 2.34
CA ILE A 101 4.29 16.50 1.64
C ILE A 101 4.30 18.00 1.29
N GLU A 102 4.78 18.86 2.17
CA GLU A 102 4.96 20.29 1.91
C GLU A 102 5.94 20.55 0.75
N GLN A 103 7.06 19.80 0.69
CA GLN A 103 8.01 19.89 -0.42
C GLN A 103 7.41 19.41 -1.75
N LEU A 104 6.67 18.30 -1.74
CA LEU A 104 5.97 17.80 -2.92
C LEU A 104 4.91 18.81 -3.41
N TYR A 105 4.14 19.37 -2.47
CA TYR A 105 3.16 20.41 -2.78
C TYR A 105 3.81 21.65 -3.41
N GLU A 106 4.91 22.13 -2.84
CA GLU A 106 5.64 23.29 -3.40
C GLU A 106 6.21 22.98 -4.79
N LYS A 107 6.72 21.76 -5.01
CA LYS A 107 7.21 21.32 -6.33
C LYS A 107 6.09 21.34 -7.36
N GLU A 108 4.97 20.71 -7.06
CA GLU A 108 3.79 20.65 -7.95
C GLU A 108 3.25 22.06 -8.21
N TRP A 109 3.08 22.85 -7.15
CA TRP A 109 2.61 24.23 -7.28
C TRP A 109 3.49 25.06 -8.22
N LYS A 110 4.82 24.95 -8.12
CA LYS A 110 5.76 25.66 -9.02
C LYS A 110 5.58 25.24 -10.48
N GLN A 111 5.34 23.96 -10.74
CA GLN A 111 5.11 23.45 -12.09
C GLN A 111 3.80 23.98 -12.66
N ILE A 112 2.72 23.93 -11.87
CA ILE A 112 1.40 24.44 -12.24
C ILE A 112 1.45 25.94 -12.50
N ASP A 113 2.09 26.72 -11.63
CA ASP A 113 2.23 28.19 -11.78
C ASP A 113 3.04 28.56 -13.03
N ALA A 114 4.15 27.86 -13.29
CA ALA A 114 4.95 28.08 -14.48
C ALA A 114 4.17 27.78 -15.77
N GLN A 115 3.45 26.64 -15.79
CA GLN A 115 2.60 26.25 -16.92
C GLN A 115 1.42 27.20 -17.08
N GLY A 116 0.77 27.62 -15.99
CA GLY A 116 -0.32 28.59 -16.00
C GLY A 116 0.10 29.94 -16.58
N LYS A 117 1.30 30.44 -16.25
CA LYS A 117 1.86 31.67 -16.85
C LYS A 117 2.06 31.54 -18.35
N SER A 118 2.59 30.38 -18.80
CA SER A 118 2.76 30.09 -20.22
C SER A 118 1.41 30.04 -20.95
N LEU A 119 0.42 29.37 -20.37
CA LEU A 119 -0.93 29.30 -20.96
C LEU A 119 -1.63 30.66 -20.99
N LYS A 120 -1.48 31.48 -19.95
CA LYS A 120 -2.06 32.85 -19.93
C LYS A 120 -1.50 33.74 -21.05
N ALA A 121 -0.20 33.62 -21.33
CA ALA A 121 0.41 34.34 -22.47
C ALA A 121 -0.16 33.80 -23.81
N LEU A 122 -0.28 32.47 -23.92
CA LEU A 122 -0.83 31.82 -25.11
C LEU A 122 -2.28 32.24 -25.39
N PHE A 123 -3.13 32.32 -24.37
CA PHE A 123 -4.54 32.73 -24.53
C PHE A 123 -4.67 34.17 -25.05
N ALA A 124 -3.80 35.09 -24.59
CA ALA A 124 -3.80 36.47 -25.08
C ALA A 124 -3.46 36.56 -26.57
N GLU A 125 -2.63 35.66 -27.11
CA GLU A 125 -2.29 35.61 -28.53
C GLU A 125 -3.38 34.88 -29.36
N THR A 126 -4.03 33.87 -28.78
CA THR A 126 -4.96 32.95 -29.48
C THR A 126 -6.32 33.59 -29.80
N GLU A 127 -6.76 34.59 -29.04
CA GLU A 127 -8.03 35.29 -29.30
C GLU A 127 -8.17 35.83 -30.74
N GLN A 128 -7.04 36.03 -31.44
CA GLN A 128 -6.98 36.62 -32.78
C GLN A 128 -6.85 35.59 -33.91
N THR A 129 -6.78 34.27 -33.62
CA THR A 129 -6.57 33.26 -34.65
C THR A 129 -7.83 32.43 -34.91
N GLU A 130 -8.11 32.12 -36.21
CA GLU A 130 -9.19 31.19 -36.63
C GLU A 130 -8.68 29.77 -36.81
N VAL A 131 -7.37 29.52 -36.64
CA VAL A 131 -6.78 28.20 -36.82
C VAL A 131 -7.16 27.27 -35.63
N TYR A 132 -7.69 26.11 -35.93
CA TYR A 132 -8.06 25.10 -34.95
C TYR A 132 -6.86 24.19 -34.61
N ASP A 133 -5.94 24.72 -33.84
CA ASP A 133 -4.72 24.09 -33.35
C ASP A 133 -4.77 23.86 -31.83
N GLU A 134 -3.70 23.34 -31.22
CA GLU A 134 -3.64 23.09 -29.77
C GLU A 134 -3.92 24.38 -28.96
N PRO A 135 -3.32 25.54 -29.23
CA PRO A 135 -3.66 26.81 -28.57
C PRO A 135 -5.15 27.15 -28.59
N LYS A 136 -5.82 26.97 -29.73
CA LYS A 136 -7.25 27.25 -29.86
C LYS A 136 -8.09 26.25 -29.03
N ARG A 137 -7.75 24.96 -29.05
CA ARG A 137 -8.42 23.93 -28.24
C ARG A 137 -8.33 24.23 -26.74
N LEU A 138 -7.13 24.60 -26.27
CA LEU A 138 -6.90 25.02 -24.88
C LEU A 138 -7.68 26.28 -24.50
N GLY A 139 -7.75 27.26 -25.41
CA GLY A 139 -8.53 28.49 -25.24
C GLY A 139 -10.03 28.25 -25.14
N ILE A 140 -10.58 27.31 -25.92
CA ILE A 140 -11.99 26.88 -25.82
C ILE A 140 -12.25 26.24 -24.44
N TYR A 141 -11.37 25.34 -24.01
CA TYR A 141 -11.52 24.70 -22.69
C TYR A 141 -11.43 25.76 -21.57
N TYR A 142 -10.48 26.68 -21.65
CA TYR A 142 -10.34 27.81 -20.71
C TYR A 142 -11.65 28.62 -20.61
N ALA A 143 -12.24 29.00 -21.72
CA ALA A 143 -13.48 29.78 -21.71
C ALA A 143 -14.64 29.02 -21.05
N CYS A 144 -14.83 27.75 -21.38
CA CYS A 144 -15.88 26.90 -20.79
C CYS A 144 -15.67 26.70 -19.28
N LEU A 145 -14.42 26.46 -18.84
CA LEU A 145 -14.11 26.30 -17.42
C LEU A 145 -14.26 27.63 -16.66
N HIS A 146 -13.90 28.74 -17.27
CA HIS A 146 -14.08 30.10 -16.70
C HIS A 146 -15.56 30.36 -16.42
N GLU A 147 -16.44 30.15 -17.40
CA GLU A 147 -17.88 30.29 -17.21
C GLU A 147 -18.43 29.34 -16.13
N ALA A 148 -17.97 28.08 -16.11
CA ALA A 148 -18.37 27.14 -15.09
C ALA A 148 -17.95 27.59 -13.68
N LEU A 149 -16.78 28.14 -13.48
CA LEU A 149 -16.29 28.61 -12.17
C LEU A 149 -16.95 29.92 -11.70
N HIS A 150 -17.41 30.77 -12.62
CA HIS A 150 -18.01 32.08 -12.30
C HIS A 150 -19.54 32.10 -12.43
N ASN A 151 -20.17 30.92 -12.38
CA ASN A 151 -21.64 30.85 -12.41
C ASN A 151 -22.25 31.36 -11.09
N ASP A 152 -22.90 32.52 -11.14
CA ASP A 152 -23.49 33.19 -9.98
C ASP A 152 -24.84 32.60 -9.53
N GLU A 153 -25.43 31.67 -10.28
CA GLU A 153 -26.73 31.04 -9.95
C GLU A 153 -26.63 29.98 -8.86
N ARG A 154 -25.43 29.71 -8.33
CA ARG A 154 -25.16 28.66 -7.36
C ARG A 154 -25.49 29.05 -5.91
N SER A 155 -25.92 28.08 -5.15
CA SER A 155 -26.05 28.22 -3.71
C SER A 155 -24.69 28.08 -3.00
N ASN A 156 -24.55 28.72 -1.82
CA ASN A 156 -23.33 28.59 -0.98
C ASN A 156 -23.08 27.15 -0.46
N ARG A 157 -23.98 26.21 -0.74
CA ARG A 157 -23.87 24.78 -0.36
C ARG A 157 -23.38 23.90 -1.49
N GLU A 158 -23.22 24.45 -2.67
CA GLU A 158 -22.73 23.73 -3.86
C GLU A 158 -21.25 24.04 -4.09
N GLY A 159 -20.53 23.08 -4.67
CA GLY A 159 -19.17 23.31 -5.10
C GLY A 159 -19.10 24.34 -6.23
N LYS A 160 -17.94 24.96 -6.42
CA LYS A 160 -17.72 25.94 -7.52
C LYS A 160 -18.02 25.34 -8.91
N ILE A 161 -17.90 24.05 -9.06
CA ILE A 161 -18.29 23.28 -10.26
C ILE A 161 -19.15 22.12 -9.79
N THR A 162 -20.35 21.98 -10.34
CA THR A 162 -21.25 20.84 -10.05
C THR A 162 -20.73 19.54 -10.66
N ASP A 163 -21.27 18.39 -10.22
CA ASP A 163 -20.92 17.09 -10.81
C ASP A 163 -21.30 16.99 -12.28
N GLU A 164 -22.41 17.60 -12.69
CA GLU A 164 -22.88 17.62 -14.06
C GLU A 164 -21.97 18.45 -14.95
N GLU A 165 -21.61 19.67 -14.53
CA GLU A 165 -20.65 20.54 -15.20
C GLU A 165 -19.27 19.87 -15.31
N ARG A 166 -18.81 19.21 -14.25
CA ARG A 166 -17.56 18.45 -14.25
C ARG A 166 -17.61 17.29 -15.26
N GLY A 167 -18.74 16.62 -15.36
CA GLY A 167 -18.97 15.59 -16.38
C GLY A 167 -18.85 16.15 -17.80
N ILE A 168 -19.49 17.29 -18.07
CA ILE A 168 -19.43 17.98 -19.36
C ILE A 168 -17.99 18.42 -19.67
N LEU A 169 -17.31 19.06 -18.70
CA LEU A 169 -15.92 19.52 -18.84
C LEU A 169 -14.95 18.37 -19.10
N ASN A 170 -15.17 17.18 -18.50
CA ASN A 170 -14.35 16.00 -18.76
C ASN A 170 -14.52 15.51 -20.21
N VAL A 171 -15.76 15.40 -20.71
CA VAL A 171 -16.02 15.05 -22.11
C VAL A 171 -15.42 16.08 -23.06
N LEU A 172 -15.57 17.36 -22.75
CA LEU A 172 -14.99 18.45 -23.54
C LEU A 172 -13.46 18.36 -23.58
N ALA A 173 -12.81 18.16 -22.44
CA ALA A 173 -11.36 18.00 -22.34
C ALA A 173 -10.86 16.83 -23.22
N GLN A 174 -11.55 15.69 -23.21
CA GLN A 174 -11.23 14.56 -24.07
C GLN A 174 -11.35 14.90 -25.55
N LYS A 175 -12.46 15.57 -25.95
CA LYS A 175 -12.70 15.96 -27.34
C LYS A 175 -11.76 17.05 -27.86
N LEU A 176 -11.24 17.87 -26.97
CA LEU A 176 -10.26 18.93 -27.26
C LEU A 176 -8.82 18.48 -27.05
N ASP A 177 -8.60 17.24 -26.66
CA ASP A 177 -7.28 16.68 -26.35
C ASP A 177 -6.50 17.49 -25.30
N VAL A 178 -7.21 17.94 -24.25
CA VAL A 178 -6.64 18.71 -23.14
C VAL A 178 -6.08 17.75 -22.11
N THR A 179 -4.78 17.78 -21.90
CA THR A 179 -4.09 16.91 -20.94
C THR A 179 -4.48 17.22 -19.49
N ALA A 180 -4.25 16.27 -18.58
CA ALA A 180 -4.51 16.44 -17.16
C ALA A 180 -3.74 17.64 -16.59
N ASP A 181 -2.47 17.78 -16.95
CA ASP A 181 -1.62 18.91 -16.51
C ASP A 181 -2.15 20.25 -17.01
N ASN A 182 -2.56 20.32 -18.29
CA ASN A 182 -3.16 21.54 -18.85
C ASN A 182 -4.47 21.90 -18.14
N ARG A 183 -5.31 20.92 -17.76
CA ARG A 183 -6.55 21.17 -17.02
C ARG A 183 -6.29 21.84 -15.68
N VAL A 184 -5.36 21.30 -14.90
CA VAL A 184 -4.98 21.85 -13.60
C VAL A 184 -4.35 23.23 -13.74
N ALA A 185 -3.49 23.44 -14.73
CA ALA A 185 -2.86 24.73 -14.98
C ALA A 185 -3.87 25.78 -15.45
N ILE A 186 -4.85 25.42 -16.30
CA ILE A 186 -5.94 26.32 -16.72
C ILE A 186 -6.83 26.68 -15.52
N GLU A 187 -7.18 25.71 -14.67
CA GLU A 187 -7.94 25.98 -13.46
C GLU A 187 -7.18 26.94 -12.54
N HIS A 188 -5.87 26.76 -12.38
CA HIS A 188 -5.00 27.66 -11.61
C HIS A 188 -4.94 29.08 -12.19
N VAL A 189 -5.03 29.26 -13.50
CA VAL A 189 -5.09 30.57 -14.13
C VAL A 189 -6.38 31.31 -13.77
N ILE A 190 -7.49 30.59 -13.65
CA ILE A 190 -8.83 31.15 -13.35
C ILE A 190 -9.02 31.35 -11.85
N ASP A 191 -8.74 30.30 -11.06
CA ASP A 191 -8.88 30.27 -9.59
C ASP A 191 -7.53 29.85 -8.98
N PRO A 192 -6.65 30.79 -8.63
CA PRO A 192 -5.28 30.51 -8.23
C PRO A 192 -5.18 29.64 -6.98
N ILE A 193 -4.50 28.51 -7.10
CA ILE A 193 -4.19 27.60 -5.99
C ILE A 193 -3.21 28.32 -5.04
N PRO A 194 -3.51 28.40 -3.70
CA PRO A 194 -2.59 29.02 -2.75
C PRO A 194 -1.24 28.30 -2.70
N LYS A 195 -0.14 29.06 -2.65
CA LYS A 195 1.20 28.49 -2.49
C LYS A 195 1.45 27.88 -1.10
N THR A 196 0.78 28.42 -0.10
CA THR A 196 0.97 28.09 1.33
C THR A 196 -0.33 27.57 1.93
N GLY A 197 -0.32 27.19 3.21
CA GLY A 197 -1.52 26.73 3.89
C GLY A 197 -1.73 25.20 3.82
N VAL A 198 -0.70 24.42 3.48
CA VAL A 198 -0.77 22.95 3.41
C VAL A 198 -1.23 22.35 4.74
N SER A 199 -0.74 22.87 5.88
CA SER A 199 -1.13 22.39 7.21
C SER A 199 -2.62 22.61 7.50
N ASP A 200 -3.19 23.73 7.05
CA ASP A 200 -4.61 24.03 7.25
C ASP A 200 -5.47 23.10 6.37
N CYS A 201 -5.05 22.90 5.12
CA CYS A 201 -5.71 21.96 4.23
C CYS A 201 -5.63 20.52 4.74
N LEU A 202 -4.47 20.07 5.24
CA LEU A 202 -4.33 18.77 5.90
C LEU A 202 -5.28 18.64 7.10
N ASN A 203 -5.46 19.69 7.90
CA ASN A 203 -6.42 19.68 8.99
C ASN A 203 -7.86 19.50 8.51
N GLN A 204 -8.26 20.16 7.41
CA GLN A 204 -9.57 19.95 6.80
C GLN A 204 -9.76 18.49 6.36
N LEU A 205 -8.75 17.92 5.68
CA LEU A 205 -8.80 16.51 5.24
C LEU A 205 -8.85 15.51 6.42
N ARG A 206 -8.26 15.86 7.57
CA ARG A 206 -8.38 15.08 8.82
C ARG A 206 -9.79 15.09 9.38
N GLU A 207 -10.48 16.24 9.35
CA GLU A 207 -11.86 16.35 9.86
C GLU A 207 -12.86 15.52 9.05
N ILE A 208 -12.61 15.31 7.75
CA ILE A 208 -13.41 14.43 6.90
C ILE A 208 -12.91 12.97 6.88
N GLY A 209 -11.95 12.63 7.75
CA GLY A 209 -11.54 11.26 8.01
C GLY A 209 -10.74 10.58 6.89
N ILE A 210 -10.15 11.32 5.94
CA ILE A 210 -9.33 10.74 4.86
C ILE A 210 -7.84 10.75 5.16
N VAL A 211 -7.40 11.57 6.10
CA VAL A 211 -6.00 11.71 6.51
C VAL A 211 -5.87 11.56 8.02
N PHE A 212 -4.81 10.87 8.44
CA PHE A 212 -4.44 10.72 9.85
C PHE A 212 -3.03 11.28 10.05
N VAL A 213 -2.79 12.02 11.14
CA VAL A 213 -1.48 12.63 11.39
C VAL A 213 -0.96 12.22 12.76
N SER A 214 0.17 11.52 12.78
CA SER A 214 0.90 11.29 14.02
C SER A 214 1.65 12.54 14.43
N LYS A 215 1.21 13.21 15.50
CA LYS A 215 1.92 14.40 16.02
C LYS A 215 3.31 14.06 16.56
N LYS A 216 3.49 12.87 17.13
CA LYS A 216 4.77 12.40 17.68
C LYS A 216 5.81 12.25 16.58
N HIS A 217 5.43 11.66 15.44
CA HIS A 217 6.33 11.34 14.34
C HIS A 217 6.24 12.34 13.17
N GLN A 218 5.35 13.33 13.26
CA GLN A 218 5.06 14.29 12.18
C GLN A 218 4.78 13.59 10.83
N THR A 219 4.10 12.42 10.91
CA THR A 219 3.83 11.55 9.76
C THR A 219 2.35 11.57 9.42
N VAL A 220 2.06 11.70 8.14
CA VAL A 220 0.74 11.58 7.54
C VAL A 220 0.53 10.13 7.11
N TYR A 221 -0.66 9.60 7.38
CA TYR A 221 -1.11 8.29 6.93
C TYR A 221 -2.40 8.43 6.15
N VAL A 222 -2.46 7.81 4.98
CA VAL A 222 -3.70 7.61 4.21
C VAL A 222 -3.88 6.10 4.04
N PRO A 223 -4.89 5.48 4.68
CA PRO A 223 -5.11 4.03 4.56
C PRO A 223 -5.37 3.59 3.12
N ASP A 224 -4.96 2.37 2.77
CA ASP A 224 -5.12 1.81 1.42
C ASP A 224 -6.58 1.84 0.96
N GLU A 225 -7.53 1.58 1.88
CA GLU A 225 -8.96 1.63 1.60
C GLU A 225 -9.44 3.06 1.28
N ILE A 226 -8.82 4.06 1.89
CA ILE A 226 -9.08 5.48 1.61
C ILE A 226 -8.42 5.88 0.29
N VAL A 227 -7.18 5.46 0.01
CA VAL A 227 -6.52 5.70 -1.29
C VAL A 227 -7.39 5.17 -2.43
N ALA A 228 -7.87 3.94 -2.33
CA ALA A 228 -8.77 3.34 -3.33
C ALA A 228 -10.09 4.13 -3.49
N LEU A 229 -10.60 4.70 -2.39
CA LEU A 229 -11.79 5.56 -2.42
C LEU A 229 -11.49 6.89 -3.13
N LEU A 230 -10.34 7.51 -2.85
CA LEU A 230 -9.91 8.76 -3.49
C LEU A 230 -9.70 8.57 -4.99
N HIS A 231 -9.10 7.46 -5.43
CA HIS A 231 -8.98 7.13 -6.86
C HIS A 231 -10.35 7.07 -7.54
N ARG A 232 -11.36 6.46 -6.90
CA ARG A 232 -12.74 6.43 -7.44
C ARG A 232 -13.37 7.82 -7.51
N ILE A 233 -13.16 8.69 -6.51
CA ILE A 233 -13.64 10.07 -6.52
C ILE A 233 -12.99 10.86 -7.68
N GLN A 234 -11.71 10.64 -7.93
CA GLN A 234 -10.95 11.28 -9.00
C GLN A 234 -11.21 10.65 -10.39
N SER A 235 -12.04 9.60 -10.47
CA SER A 235 -12.26 8.80 -11.70
C SER A 235 -10.97 8.21 -12.27
N LYS A 236 -10.01 7.89 -11.42
CA LYS A 236 -8.74 7.26 -11.78
C LYS A 236 -8.96 5.76 -11.92
N GLU A 237 -8.76 5.22 -13.13
CA GLU A 237 -9.03 3.81 -13.44
C GLU A 237 -8.02 2.87 -12.77
N LEU A 238 -6.75 3.28 -12.70
CA LEU A 238 -5.64 2.53 -12.12
C LEU A 238 -4.75 3.40 -11.25
N ALA A 239 -4.07 2.80 -10.27
CA ALA A 239 -2.94 3.40 -9.60
C ALA A 239 -1.79 3.68 -10.59
N ASP A 240 -0.96 4.70 -10.31
CA ASP A 240 0.12 5.14 -11.21
C ASP A 240 1.10 4.00 -11.53
N LYS A 241 1.48 3.21 -10.55
CA LYS A 241 2.35 2.05 -10.70
C LYS A 241 1.80 0.99 -11.67
N HIS A 242 0.50 0.78 -11.69
CA HIS A 242 -0.13 -0.17 -12.59
C HIS A 242 -0.20 0.37 -14.03
N LEU A 243 -0.48 1.65 -14.20
CA LEU A 243 -0.41 2.30 -15.52
C LEU A 243 1.02 2.26 -16.06
N LEU A 244 2.03 2.63 -15.27
CA LEU A 244 3.43 2.55 -15.67
C LEU A 244 3.85 1.11 -16.00
N ARG A 245 3.35 0.11 -15.25
CA ARG A 245 3.57 -1.31 -15.54
C ARG A 245 3.05 -1.69 -16.94
N ILE A 246 1.84 -1.24 -17.31
CA ILE A 246 1.29 -1.43 -18.67
C ILE A 246 2.18 -0.76 -19.71
N LEU A 247 2.49 0.53 -19.55
CA LEU A 247 3.27 1.30 -20.52
C LEU A 247 4.67 0.70 -20.74
N ARG A 248 5.28 0.12 -19.70
CA ARG A 248 6.59 -0.55 -19.81
C ARG A 248 6.56 -1.87 -20.58
N THR A 249 5.39 -2.51 -20.72
CA THR A 249 5.25 -3.71 -21.57
C THR A 249 5.06 -3.37 -23.04
N PHE A 250 4.65 -2.14 -23.37
CA PHE A 250 4.41 -1.73 -24.75
C PHE A 250 5.71 -1.68 -25.56
N SER A 251 5.60 -2.00 -26.83
CA SER A 251 6.67 -1.79 -27.80
C SER A 251 6.85 -0.29 -28.08
N ASP A 252 8.01 0.08 -28.65
CA ASP A 252 8.26 1.47 -29.06
C ASP A 252 7.26 1.96 -30.13
N ALA A 253 6.77 1.04 -30.98
CA ALA A 253 5.75 1.33 -31.98
C ALA A 253 4.40 1.67 -31.34
N GLU A 254 3.97 0.91 -30.31
CA GLU A 254 2.72 1.19 -29.59
C GLU A 254 2.77 2.53 -28.84
N LEU A 255 3.88 2.82 -28.16
CA LEU A 255 4.07 4.14 -27.53
C LEU A 255 4.06 5.28 -28.55
N SER A 256 4.66 5.04 -29.72
CA SER A 256 4.65 6.02 -30.82
C SER A 256 3.24 6.21 -31.41
N ASN A 257 2.44 5.16 -31.50
CA ASN A 257 1.04 5.25 -31.96
C ASN A 257 0.24 6.13 -31.01
N ILE A 258 0.36 5.91 -29.68
CA ILE A 258 -0.32 6.75 -28.68
C ILE A 258 0.07 8.23 -28.81
N LEU A 259 1.36 8.52 -28.93
CA LEU A 259 1.83 9.89 -29.09
C LEU A 259 1.35 10.53 -30.40
N LYS A 260 1.29 9.73 -31.49
CA LYS A 260 0.83 10.20 -32.80
C LYS A 260 -0.67 10.50 -32.80
N SER A 261 -1.50 9.68 -32.16
CA SER A 261 -2.95 9.94 -32.08
C SER A 261 -3.30 11.21 -31.32
N HIS A 262 -2.36 11.74 -30.53
CA HIS A 262 -2.50 12.97 -29.75
C HIS A 262 -1.58 14.12 -30.20
N ASP A 263 -1.10 14.09 -31.44
CA ASP A 263 -0.26 15.13 -32.06
C ASP A 263 1.03 15.47 -31.26
N LYS A 264 1.58 14.49 -30.54
CA LYS A 264 2.81 14.68 -29.76
C LYS A 264 4.05 14.29 -30.55
N ARG A 265 5.20 14.90 -30.18
CA ARG A 265 6.48 14.66 -30.84
C ARG A 265 6.94 13.22 -30.63
N ILE A 266 7.38 12.56 -31.72
CA ILE A 266 7.90 11.19 -31.72
C ILE A 266 9.40 11.14 -32.04
N ARG A 267 9.86 11.99 -32.98
CA ARG A 267 11.24 11.96 -33.46
C ARG A 267 12.24 12.48 -32.41
N GLY A 268 13.27 11.68 -32.14
CA GLY A 268 14.34 12.02 -31.19
C GLY A 268 13.91 11.94 -29.73
N VAL A 269 12.81 11.26 -29.44
CA VAL A 269 12.29 11.01 -28.08
C VAL A 269 12.67 9.57 -27.69
N SER A 270 13.35 9.41 -26.56
CA SER A 270 13.69 8.10 -26.02
C SER A 270 12.44 7.32 -25.57
N ARG A 271 12.58 6.00 -25.41
CA ARG A 271 11.48 5.17 -24.92
C ARG A 271 10.95 5.65 -23.56
N ASP A 272 11.84 6.00 -22.64
CA ASP A 272 11.47 6.42 -21.29
C ASP A 272 10.76 7.77 -21.31
N GLU A 273 11.22 8.71 -22.14
CA GLU A 273 10.52 9.99 -22.37
C GLU A 273 9.14 9.79 -23.02
N LYS A 274 8.96 8.79 -23.91
CA LYS A 274 7.65 8.46 -24.45
C LYS A 274 6.70 7.96 -23.35
N ILE A 275 7.17 7.05 -22.50
CA ILE A 275 6.40 6.53 -21.36
C ILE A 275 5.99 7.69 -20.44
N GLU A 276 6.94 8.53 -20.06
CA GLU A 276 6.69 9.70 -19.22
C GLU A 276 5.68 10.66 -19.84
N THR A 277 5.79 10.92 -21.15
CA THR A 277 4.85 11.79 -21.87
C THR A 277 3.45 11.20 -21.85
N VAL A 278 3.28 9.92 -22.22
CA VAL A 278 1.97 9.25 -22.20
C VAL A 278 1.37 9.25 -20.80
N PHE A 279 2.17 8.98 -19.78
CA PHE A 279 1.74 8.99 -18.39
C PHE A 279 1.20 10.38 -17.97
N LYS A 280 1.93 11.46 -18.28
CA LYS A 280 1.54 12.84 -17.96
C LYS A 280 0.31 13.34 -18.74
N MET A 281 0.01 12.75 -19.88
CA MET A 281 -1.20 13.10 -20.63
C MET A 281 -2.48 12.79 -19.87
N GLY A 282 -2.46 11.85 -18.90
CA GLY A 282 -3.63 11.49 -18.10
C GLY A 282 -4.77 10.90 -18.91
N LEU A 283 -4.43 10.10 -19.95
CA LEU A 283 -5.39 9.41 -20.80
C LEU A 283 -6.10 8.31 -20.02
N SER A 284 -7.33 8.00 -20.42
CA SER A 284 -8.04 6.81 -19.92
C SER A 284 -7.29 5.54 -20.31
N VAL A 285 -7.09 4.64 -19.37
CA VAL A 285 -6.45 3.34 -19.63
C VAL A 285 -7.28 2.53 -20.64
N SER A 286 -8.61 2.61 -20.53
CA SER A 286 -9.52 1.96 -21.47
C SER A 286 -9.35 2.49 -22.88
N GLN A 287 -9.13 3.79 -23.07
CA GLN A 287 -8.85 4.40 -24.38
C GLN A 287 -7.49 3.95 -24.93
N ILE A 288 -6.43 3.99 -24.10
CA ILE A 288 -5.10 3.51 -24.50
C ILE A 288 -5.17 2.07 -24.99
N LEU A 289 -5.83 1.19 -24.22
CA LEU A 289 -5.89 -0.24 -24.51
C LEU A 289 -6.81 -0.61 -25.69
N SER A 290 -7.90 0.14 -25.90
CA SER A 290 -8.86 -0.16 -26.99
C SER A 290 -8.48 0.49 -28.32
N GLU A 291 -7.85 1.67 -28.29
CA GLU A 291 -7.62 2.50 -29.49
C GLU A 291 -6.17 2.92 -29.66
N ASP A 292 -5.62 3.75 -28.77
CA ASP A 292 -4.46 4.59 -29.03
C ASP A 292 -3.17 3.81 -29.26
N MET A 293 -2.99 2.66 -28.58
CA MET A 293 -1.81 1.82 -28.76
C MET A 293 -1.76 1.08 -30.10
N HIS A 294 -2.88 0.97 -30.79
CA HIS A 294 -3.01 0.20 -32.01
C HIS A 294 -2.71 1.04 -33.25
N GLY A 295 -2.21 0.40 -34.31
CA GLY A 295 -2.05 1.06 -35.60
C GLY A 295 -3.41 1.34 -36.27
N GLU A 296 -3.48 2.38 -37.11
CA GLU A 296 -4.69 2.82 -37.79
C GLU A 296 -5.44 1.72 -38.59
N GLN A 297 -4.70 0.67 -39.03
CA GLN A 297 -5.25 -0.45 -39.82
C GLN A 297 -5.54 -1.70 -38.99
N SER A 298 -5.32 -1.67 -37.66
CA SER A 298 -5.50 -2.86 -36.81
C SER A 298 -6.98 -3.23 -36.67
N GLY A 299 -7.33 -4.44 -37.09
CA GLY A 299 -8.68 -5.00 -36.98
C GLY A 299 -9.01 -5.41 -35.52
N VAL A 300 -10.29 -5.54 -35.20
CA VAL A 300 -10.79 -5.94 -33.87
C VAL A 300 -10.16 -7.26 -33.38
N THR A 301 -9.95 -8.21 -34.27
CA THR A 301 -9.33 -9.51 -33.92
C THR A 301 -7.87 -9.32 -33.50
N GLU A 302 -7.11 -8.53 -34.22
CA GLU A 302 -5.73 -8.22 -33.93
C GLU A 302 -5.60 -7.47 -32.61
N LYS A 303 -6.45 -6.47 -32.35
CA LYS A 303 -6.54 -5.76 -31.07
C LYS A 303 -6.80 -6.73 -29.90
N LYS A 304 -7.74 -7.67 -30.08
CA LYS A 304 -8.04 -8.70 -29.06
C LYS A 304 -6.87 -9.64 -28.78
N GLU A 305 -6.13 -10.08 -29.81
CA GLU A 305 -4.96 -10.92 -29.63
C GLU A 305 -3.83 -10.16 -28.92
N ARG A 306 -3.64 -8.89 -29.25
CA ARG A 306 -2.66 -8.05 -28.54
C ARG A 306 -3.00 -7.87 -27.05
N LEU A 307 -4.28 -7.65 -26.70
CA LEU A 307 -4.70 -7.60 -25.30
C LEU A 307 -4.50 -8.93 -24.58
N LYS A 308 -4.66 -10.07 -25.28
CA LYS A 308 -4.34 -11.38 -24.72
C LYS A 308 -2.85 -11.50 -24.43
N SER A 309 -1.99 -11.12 -25.37
CA SER A 309 -0.54 -11.08 -25.13
C SER A 309 -0.16 -10.15 -23.97
N LEU A 310 -0.85 -9.01 -23.83
CA LEU A 310 -0.63 -8.08 -22.72
C LEU A 310 -0.99 -8.71 -21.35
N ILE A 311 -2.04 -9.50 -21.28
CA ILE A 311 -2.42 -10.27 -20.07
C ILE A 311 -1.29 -11.22 -19.68
N ASP A 312 -0.70 -11.92 -20.68
CA ASP A 312 0.43 -12.82 -20.45
C ASP A 312 1.70 -12.05 -20.05
N ASP A 313 2.00 -10.91 -20.70
CA ASP A 313 3.14 -10.04 -20.39
C ASP A 313 3.06 -9.47 -18.97
N LEU A 314 1.84 -9.14 -18.50
CA LEU A 314 1.57 -8.63 -17.17
C LEU A 314 1.39 -9.72 -16.10
N GLN A 315 1.45 -11.00 -16.50
CA GLN A 315 1.25 -12.16 -15.62
C GLN A 315 -0.10 -12.13 -14.87
N LEU A 316 -1.16 -11.66 -15.53
CA LEU A 316 -2.48 -11.56 -14.91
C LEU A 316 -3.22 -12.90 -14.99
N SER A 317 -3.76 -13.34 -13.86
CA SER A 317 -4.61 -14.53 -13.78
C SER A 317 -6.07 -14.12 -13.98
N LEU A 318 -6.65 -14.45 -15.12
CA LEU A 318 -8.05 -14.15 -15.45
C LEU A 318 -8.85 -15.45 -15.66
N ASP A 319 -9.99 -15.57 -15.00
CA ASP A 319 -10.90 -16.71 -15.20
C ASP A 319 -11.52 -16.72 -16.60
N LYS A 320 -11.66 -15.55 -17.22
CA LYS A 320 -12.25 -15.34 -18.54
C LYS A 320 -11.50 -14.25 -19.30
N LEU A 321 -11.37 -14.40 -20.62
CA LEU A 321 -10.70 -13.42 -21.47
C LEU A 321 -11.60 -12.27 -21.97
N GLY A 322 -12.91 -12.35 -21.74
CA GLY A 322 -13.87 -11.40 -22.31
C GLY A 322 -14.15 -11.62 -23.82
N ILE A 323 -15.37 -11.33 -24.24
CA ILE A 323 -15.84 -11.50 -25.64
C ILE A 323 -15.61 -10.22 -26.45
N THR A 324 -15.92 -9.06 -25.88
CA THR A 324 -15.71 -7.75 -26.51
C THR A 324 -14.34 -7.15 -26.16
N LEU A 325 -13.90 -6.14 -26.89
CA LEU A 325 -12.68 -5.42 -26.60
C LEU A 325 -12.80 -4.67 -25.26
N GLU A 326 -13.92 -4.03 -25.02
CA GLU A 326 -14.25 -3.30 -23.79
C GLU A 326 -14.25 -4.22 -22.56
N GLU A 327 -14.83 -5.43 -22.68
CA GLU A 327 -14.77 -6.42 -21.61
C GLU A 327 -13.32 -6.80 -21.27
N ARG A 328 -12.46 -6.99 -22.27
CA ARG A 328 -11.05 -7.30 -22.04
C ARG A 328 -10.32 -6.18 -21.34
N CYS A 329 -10.50 -4.94 -21.76
CA CYS A 329 -9.96 -3.76 -21.09
C CYS A 329 -10.41 -3.70 -19.63
N SER A 330 -11.71 -3.86 -19.37
CA SER A 330 -12.28 -3.84 -18.02
C SER A 330 -11.75 -4.99 -17.14
N LEU A 331 -11.52 -6.17 -17.71
CA LEU A 331 -10.92 -7.30 -16.98
C LEU A 331 -9.46 -7.07 -16.63
N ILE A 332 -8.69 -6.47 -17.54
CA ILE A 332 -7.27 -6.09 -17.26
C ILE A 332 -7.23 -5.06 -16.14
N VAL A 333 -8.03 -4.00 -16.23
CA VAL A 333 -8.10 -2.95 -15.20
C VAL A 333 -8.55 -3.54 -13.85
N GLY A 334 -9.58 -4.40 -13.85
CA GLY A 334 -10.07 -5.07 -12.65
C GLY A 334 -9.03 -5.99 -12.01
N ALA A 335 -8.29 -6.75 -12.81
CA ALA A 335 -7.25 -7.65 -12.34
C ALA A 335 -6.08 -6.86 -11.70
N LEU A 336 -5.62 -5.79 -12.33
CA LEU A 336 -4.56 -4.94 -11.79
C LEU A 336 -4.97 -4.27 -10.48
N ASN A 337 -6.20 -3.77 -10.37
CA ASN A 337 -6.71 -3.20 -9.13
C ASN A 337 -6.86 -4.22 -7.98
N SER A 338 -7.00 -5.51 -8.30
CA SER A 338 -7.08 -6.59 -7.30
C SER A 338 -5.76 -7.30 -7.02
N SER A 339 -4.73 -7.05 -7.82
CA SER A 339 -3.46 -7.80 -7.79
C SER A 339 -2.60 -7.52 -6.55
N ALA A 340 -2.67 -6.33 -5.98
CA ALA A 340 -1.75 -5.91 -4.92
C ALA A 340 -1.72 -6.86 -3.71
N GLU A 341 -2.88 -7.33 -3.23
CA GLU A 341 -2.92 -8.30 -2.11
C GLU A 341 -2.34 -9.66 -2.52
N HIS A 342 -2.64 -10.12 -3.73
CA HIS A 342 -2.11 -11.38 -4.25
C HIS A 342 -0.58 -11.32 -4.41
N GLU A 343 -0.07 -10.22 -4.94
CA GLU A 343 1.36 -10.00 -5.15
C GLU A 343 2.16 -9.95 -3.84
N PHE A 344 1.57 -9.46 -2.75
CA PHE A 344 2.18 -9.57 -1.42
C PHE A 344 2.16 -11.00 -0.87
N ASN A 345 1.10 -11.75 -1.16
CA ASN A 345 0.94 -13.11 -0.64
C ASN A 345 1.84 -14.14 -1.33
N ILE A 346 2.41 -13.82 -2.51
CA ILE A 346 3.40 -14.66 -3.19
C ILE A 346 4.69 -14.77 -2.39
N LEU A 347 5.11 -13.66 -1.74
CA LEU A 347 6.28 -13.64 -0.88
C LEU A 347 5.86 -13.28 0.55
N SER A 348 6.35 -14.05 1.51
CA SER A 348 6.31 -13.63 2.91
C SER A 348 7.15 -12.35 3.12
N ALA A 349 7.01 -11.68 4.27
CA ALA A 349 7.85 -10.54 4.64
C ALA A 349 9.34 -10.88 4.56
N THR A 350 9.74 -12.08 5.02
CA THR A 350 11.12 -12.56 4.96
C THR A 350 11.58 -12.82 3.53
N GLY A 351 10.74 -13.43 2.69
CA GLY A 351 11.06 -13.63 1.27
C GLY A 351 11.22 -12.31 0.53
N TYR A 352 10.37 -11.33 0.81
CA TYR A 352 10.49 -10.01 0.23
C TYR A 352 11.78 -9.29 0.68
N LYS A 353 12.12 -9.38 1.98
CA LYS A 353 13.37 -8.83 2.51
C LYS A 353 14.59 -9.44 1.83
N SER A 354 14.64 -10.78 1.72
CA SER A 354 15.72 -11.48 1.02
C SER A 354 15.81 -11.09 -0.46
N LEU A 355 14.69 -10.94 -1.15
CA LEU A 355 14.65 -10.44 -2.53
C LEU A 355 15.23 -9.03 -2.62
N PHE A 356 14.76 -8.11 -1.79
CA PHE A 356 15.18 -6.70 -1.81
C PHE A 356 16.68 -6.54 -1.51
N GLU A 357 17.19 -7.26 -0.50
CA GLU A 357 18.62 -7.28 -0.15
C GLU A 357 19.46 -7.83 -1.32
N THR A 358 19.03 -8.94 -1.91
CA THR A 358 19.74 -9.54 -3.06
C THR A 358 19.72 -8.61 -4.27
N LEU A 359 18.57 -8.02 -4.62
CA LEU A 359 18.48 -7.05 -5.71
C LEU A 359 19.36 -5.82 -5.45
N SER A 360 19.41 -5.32 -4.22
CA SER A 360 20.24 -4.17 -3.84
C SER A 360 21.74 -4.47 -3.89
N GLN A 361 22.15 -5.71 -3.63
CA GLN A 361 23.53 -6.15 -3.78
C GLN A 361 23.96 -6.19 -5.27
N HIS A 362 23.12 -6.74 -6.15
CA HIS A 362 23.40 -6.81 -7.58
C HIS A 362 23.20 -5.45 -8.28
N MET A 363 22.31 -4.60 -7.76
CA MET A 363 21.99 -3.27 -8.30
C MET A 363 22.01 -2.21 -7.18
N PRO A 364 23.18 -1.65 -6.82
CA PRO A 364 23.30 -0.64 -5.76
C PRO A 364 22.49 0.65 -6.01
N THR A 365 22.08 0.90 -7.25
CA THR A 365 21.23 2.04 -7.62
C THR A 365 19.75 1.83 -7.34
N LEU A 366 19.31 0.60 -7.03
CA LEU A 366 17.91 0.25 -6.84
C LEU A 366 17.19 1.10 -5.76
N PRO A 367 17.78 1.35 -4.56
CA PRO A 367 17.12 2.21 -3.58
C PRO A 367 16.88 3.64 -4.07
N LYS A 368 17.79 4.19 -4.88
CA LYS A 368 17.61 5.51 -5.49
C LYS A 368 16.50 5.47 -6.53
N MET A 369 16.49 4.47 -7.43
CA MET A 369 15.45 4.31 -8.43
C MET A 369 14.06 4.19 -7.80
N LEU A 370 13.93 3.48 -6.68
CA LEU A 370 12.67 3.38 -5.93
C LEU A 370 12.24 4.74 -5.36
N LYS A 371 13.19 5.52 -4.84
CA LYS A 371 12.87 6.87 -4.33
C LYS A 371 12.37 7.78 -5.44
N ASP A 372 13.01 7.73 -6.59
CA ASP A 372 12.65 8.55 -7.75
C ASP A 372 11.28 8.11 -8.32
N GLU A 373 11.05 6.80 -8.46
CA GLU A 373 9.82 6.23 -9.02
C GLU A 373 8.58 6.51 -8.15
N PHE A 374 8.71 6.32 -6.82
CA PHE A 374 7.59 6.42 -5.88
C PHE A 374 7.58 7.72 -5.07
N GLU A 375 8.36 8.73 -5.49
CA GLU A 375 8.47 10.04 -4.81
C GLU A 375 8.76 9.90 -3.31
N LEU A 376 9.60 8.92 -2.91
CA LEU A 376 9.93 8.71 -1.50
C LEU A 376 10.91 9.79 -1.03
N GLU A 377 10.89 10.05 0.27
CA GLU A 377 11.75 11.03 0.89
C GLU A 377 13.24 10.70 0.70
N PRO A 378 14.06 11.61 0.11
CA PRO A 378 15.44 11.29 -0.30
C PRO A 378 16.36 10.86 0.85
N ASN A 379 16.18 11.42 2.04
CA ASN A 379 17.03 11.21 3.22
C ASN A 379 16.54 10.06 4.11
N GLN A 380 15.47 9.37 3.76
CA GLN A 380 14.94 8.24 4.53
C GLN A 380 15.49 6.93 3.96
N ASP A 381 15.94 6.05 4.85
CA ASP A 381 16.30 4.69 4.45
C ASP A 381 15.05 3.92 4.00
N ILE A 382 15.23 3.10 2.96
CA ILE A 382 14.18 2.24 2.45
C ILE A 382 14.44 0.83 2.97
N ASP A 383 13.46 0.28 3.66
CA ASP A 383 13.38 -1.12 4.04
C ASP A 383 12.07 -1.74 3.55
N VAL A 384 11.95 -3.06 3.63
CA VAL A 384 10.78 -3.79 3.15
C VAL A 384 9.52 -3.46 3.94
N GLU A 385 9.64 -3.11 5.22
CA GLU A 385 8.51 -2.72 6.04
C GLU A 385 7.91 -1.40 5.55
N LYS A 386 8.77 -0.45 5.20
CA LYS A 386 8.34 0.80 4.56
C LYS A 386 7.69 0.55 3.20
N LEU A 387 8.30 -0.29 2.35
CA LEU A 387 7.74 -0.64 1.04
C LEU A 387 6.36 -1.30 1.19
N ARG A 388 6.20 -2.23 2.13
CA ARG A 388 4.90 -2.86 2.42
C ARG A 388 3.87 -1.86 2.96
N ALA A 389 4.30 -0.95 3.85
CA ALA A 389 3.41 0.10 4.37
C ALA A 389 2.88 1.02 3.26
N LEU A 390 3.69 1.24 2.22
CA LEU A 390 3.36 2.02 1.02
C LEU A 390 2.64 1.21 -0.06
N ALA A 391 2.33 -0.06 0.20
CA ALA A 391 1.79 -1.00 -0.79
C ALA A 391 2.65 -1.15 -2.05
N ILE A 392 3.97 -0.97 -1.94
CA ILE A 392 4.93 -1.26 -3.01
C ILE A 392 5.28 -2.75 -2.93
N THR A 393 4.94 -3.50 -3.97
CA THR A 393 5.05 -4.95 -4.01
C THR A 393 6.37 -5.41 -4.63
N PRO A 394 6.77 -6.68 -4.45
CA PRO A 394 7.88 -7.27 -5.20
C PRO A 394 7.73 -7.15 -6.72
N TYR A 395 6.52 -7.26 -7.24
CA TYR A 395 6.23 -7.05 -8.66
C TYR A 395 6.50 -5.61 -9.10
N ASP A 396 6.11 -4.62 -8.30
CA ASP A 396 6.38 -3.21 -8.63
C ASP A 396 7.87 -2.97 -8.83
N ILE A 397 8.71 -3.54 -7.96
CA ILE A 397 10.17 -3.45 -8.09
C ILE A 397 10.66 -4.09 -9.40
N LEU A 398 10.21 -5.31 -9.69
CA LEU A 398 10.67 -6.04 -10.87
C LEU A 398 10.13 -5.44 -12.19
N PHE A 399 8.92 -4.85 -12.18
CA PHE A 399 8.36 -4.16 -13.34
C PHE A 399 8.93 -2.75 -13.57
N MET A 400 9.52 -2.14 -12.56
CA MET A 400 10.29 -0.91 -12.71
C MET A 400 11.57 -1.14 -13.55
N LEU A 401 12.13 -2.35 -13.51
CA LEU A 401 13.33 -2.72 -14.23
C LEU A 401 13.02 -3.09 -15.70
N SER A 402 13.92 -2.74 -16.60
CA SER A 402 13.82 -3.15 -18.00
C SER A 402 13.94 -4.67 -18.15
N ASN A 403 13.42 -5.20 -19.25
CA ASN A 403 13.52 -6.64 -19.56
C ASN A 403 14.99 -7.14 -19.60
N GLU A 404 15.91 -6.30 -20.04
CA GLU A 404 17.35 -6.61 -20.07
C GLU A 404 17.93 -6.67 -18.65
N GLN A 405 17.63 -5.68 -17.81
CA GLN A 405 18.05 -5.65 -16.41
C GLN A 405 17.54 -6.88 -15.65
N VAL A 406 16.27 -7.26 -15.82
CA VAL A 406 15.70 -8.44 -15.16
C VAL A 406 16.34 -9.74 -15.65
N LYS A 407 16.65 -9.86 -16.96
CA LYS A 407 17.38 -11.03 -17.51
C LYS A 407 18.79 -11.14 -16.94
N ASN A 408 19.50 -10.02 -16.86
CA ASN A 408 20.85 -9.98 -16.29
C ASN A 408 20.81 -10.35 -14.81
N LEU A 409 19.92 -9.76 -14.02
CA LEU A 409 19.70 -10.11 -12.61
C LEU A 409 19.41 -11.60 -12.43
N LYS A 410 18.51 -12.19 -13.24
CA LYS A 410 18.22 -13.63 -13.20
C LYS A 410 19.50 -14.46 -13.39
N SER A 411 20.34 -14.07 -14.35
CA SER A 411 21.63 -14.74 -14.63
C SER A 411 22.61 -14.59 -13.48
N ASP A 412 22.79 -13.36 -12.98
CA ASP A 412 23.72 -13.03 -11.89
C ASP A 412 23.35 -13.71 -10.57
N MET A 413 22.05 -13.91 -10.34
CA MET A 413 21.52 -14.65 -9.19
C MET A 413 21.61 -16.19 -9.37
N GLY A 414 22.08 -16.69 -10.51
CA GLY A 414 22.19 -18.13 -10.79
C GLY A 414 20.84 -18.85 -10.93
N VAL A 415 19.75 -18.13 -11.22
CA VAL A 415 18.42 -18.72 -11.35
C VAL A 415 18.26 -19.35 -12.74
N THR A 416 18.37 -20.67 -12.83
CA THR A 416 18.37 -21.43 -14.10
C THR A 416 16.99 -21.86 -14.59
N ARG A 417 15.94 -21.73 -13.77
CA ARG A 417 14.57 -22.14 -14.10
C ARG A 417 14.06 -21.45 -15.37
N ARG A 418 13.35 -22.21 -16.24
CA ARG A 418 12.73 -21.68 -17.45
C ARG A 418 11.42 -20.95 -17.12
N GLY A 419 11.08 -19.91 -17.88
CA GLY A 419 9.87 -19.12 -17.71
C GLY A 419 10.14 -17.62 -17.79
N ASP A 420 9.12 -16.84 -17.54
CA ASP A 420 9.24 -15.38 -17.44
C ASP A 420 10.26 -15.02 -16.34
N PRO A 421 11.27 -14.18 -16.63
CA PRO A 421 12.34 -13.88 -15.68
C PRO A 421 11.85 -13.29 -14.37
N ARG A 422 10.79 -12.44 -14.37
CA ARG A 422 10.22 -11.81 -13.17
C ARG A 422 9.57 -12.86 -12.28
N GLN A 423 8.71 -13.67 -12.89
CA GLN A 423 8.02 -14.75 -12.18
C GLN A 423 9.01 -15.75 -11.56
N VAL A 424 10.01 -16.17 -12.31
CA VAL A 424 10.98 -17.16 -11.85
C VAL A 424 11.86 -16.61 -10.73
N ILE A 425 12.21 -15.31 -10.74
CA ILE A 425 12.87 -14.65 -9.62
C ILE A 425 11.98 -14.68 -8.38
N LEU A 426 10.72 -14.27 -8.49
CA LEU A 426 9.78 -14.27 -7.34
C LEU A 426 9.60 -15.67 -6.75
N GLU A 427 9.36 -16.67 -7.60
CA GLU A 427 9.21 -18.06 -7.17
C GLU A 427 10.46 -18.59 -6.44
N SER A 428 11.66 -18.16 -6.84
CA SER A 428 12.89 -18.60 -6.16
C SER A 428 12.98 -18.10 -4.72
N PHE A 429 12.38 -16.95 -4.41
CA PHE A 429 12.30 -16.41 -3.04
C PHE A 429 11.07 -16.90 -2.27
N ALA A 430 9.99 -17.22 -2.93
CA ALA A 430 8.84 -17.89 -2.33
C ALA A 430 9.22 -19.29 -1.85
N ASP A 431 9.86 -20.08 -2.71
CA ASP A 431 10.33 -21.43 -2.37
C ASP A 431 11.28 -21.43 -1.16
N ALA A 432 12.18 -20.43 -1.05
CA ALA A 432 13.11 -20.33 0.07
C ALA A 432 12.39 -20.11 1.42
N THR A 433 11.32 -19.30 1.43
CA THR A 433 10.56 -19.01 2.64
C THR A 433 9.66 -20.16 3.05
N ASP A 434 8.94 -20.77 2.10
CA ASP A 434 8.12 -21.94 2.37
C ASP A 434 8.96 -23.09 2.90
N LYS A 435 10.14 -23.33 2.33
CA LYS A 435 11.09 -24.32 2.86
C LYS A 435 11.52 -24.04 4.30
N LEU A 436 11.74 -22.80 4.68
CA LEU A 436 12.10 -22.44 6.05
C LEU A 436 10.93 -22.63 7.01
N VAL A 437 9.71 -22.26 6.61
CA VAL A 437 8.48 -22.52 7.40
C VAL A 437 8.20 -24.01 7.52
N GLU A 438 8.34 -24.79 6.43
CA GLU A 438 8.21 -26.24 6.47
C GLU A 438 9.22 -26.90 7.42
N ASN A 439 10.42 -26.34 7.50
CA ASN A 439 11.51 -26.85 8.36
C ASN A 439 11.72 -26.02 9.63
N TYR A 440 10.67 -25.30 10.08
CA TYR A 440 10.71 -24.40 11.22
C TYR A 440 11.17 -25.08 12.52
N GLU A 441 10.74 -26.32 12.77
CA GLU A 441 11.18 -27.11 13.92
C GLU A 441 12.67 -27.45 13.86
N ALA A 442 13.20 -27.76 12.68
CA ALA A 442 14.63 -28.02 12.49
C ALA A 442 15.46 -26.74 12.74
N LEU A 443 14.97 -25.57 12.33
CA LEU A 443 15.57 -24.27 12.68
C LEU A 443 15.59 -24.06 14.18
N ALA A 444 14.45 -24.26 14.86
CA ALA A 444 14.34 -24.12 16.31
C ALA A 444 15.35 -25.01 17.06
N ARG A 445 15.52 -26.24 16.61
CA ARG A 445 16.45 -27.23 17.18
C ARG A 445 17.90 -27.07 16.73
N ARG A 446 18.19 -26.13 15.84
CA ARG A 446 19.51 -25.94 15.21
C ARG A 446 20.03 -27.20 14.53
N ASP A 447 19.13 -27.97 13.91
CA ASP A 447 19.44 -29.21 13.24
C ASP A 447 19.94 -28.95 11.80
N LEU A 448 21.23 -28.61 11.71
CA LEU A 448 21.92 -28.35 10.43
C LEU A 448 21.90 -29.57 9.50
N ALA A 449 21.90 -30.79 10.03
CA ALA A 449 21.92 -32.00 9.22
C ALA A 449 20.60 -32.16 8.45
N THR A 450 19.46 -32.00 9.13
CA THR A 450 18.14 -32.02 8.51
C THR A 450 17.97 -30.86 7.52
N LEU A 451 18.39 -29.64 7.88
CA LEU A 451 18.31 -28.48 6.99
C LEU A 451 19.11 -28.69 5.69
N LYS A 452 20.34 -29.20 5.80
CA LYS A 452 21.19 -29.50 4.63
C LYS A 452 20.59 -30.60 3.74
N GLN A 453 19.96 -31.64 4.31
CA GLN A 453 19.25 -32.66 3.54
C GLN A 453 18.06 -32.08 2.74
N LYS A 454 17.49 -30.97 3.19
CA LYS A 454 16.41 -30.24 2.52
C LYS A 454 16.91 -29.12 1.58
N ASN A 455 18.22 -29.10 1.26
CA ASN A 455 18.88 -28.07 0.47
C ASN A 455 18.72 -26.66 1.06
N ILE A 456 18.77 -26.55 2.39
CA ILE A 456 18.79 -25.29 3.12
C ILE A 456 20.19 -25.12 3.73
N GLU A 457 20.97 -24.20 3.18
CA GLU A 457 22.30 -23.89 3.68
C GLU A 457 22.25 -22.62 4.53
N ILE A 458 22.46 -22.75 5.83
CA ILE A 458 22.50 -21.65 6.79
C ILE A 458 23.76 -21.85 7.65
N ALA A 459 24.54 -20.79 7.84
CA ALA A 459 25.64 -20.82 8.78
C ALA A 459 25.11 -21.00 10.22
N GLU A 460 25.81 -21.77 11.05
CA GLU A 460 25.36 -22.04 12.42
C GLU A 460 25.17 -20.77 13.26
N ALA A 461 25.98 -19.74 13.01
CA ALA A 461 25.86 -18.44 13.67
C ALA A 461 24.53 -17.73 13.35
N ASP A 462 24.00 -17.92 12.13
CA ASP A 462 22.85 -17.19 11.63
C ASP A 462 21.50 -17.89 11.93
N ILE A 463 21.52 -19.15 12.42
CA ILE A 463 20.28 -19.90 12.67
C ILE A 463 19.37 -19.17 13.67
N GLY A 464 19.94 -18.56 14.71
CA GLY A 464 19.15 -17.81 15.70
C GLY A 464 18.38 -16.66 15.03
N VAL A 465 19.09 -15.85 14.26
CA VAL A 465 18.50 -14.73 13.52
C VAL A 465 17.45 -15.22 12.52
N LYS A 466 17.75 -16.30 11.78
CA LYS A 466 16.78 -16.88 10.84
C LYS A 466 15.54 -17.43 11.54
N PHE A 467 15.67 -18.03 12.71
CA PHE A 467 14.53 -18.47 13.49
C PHE A 467 13.66 -17.33 13.97
N GLU A 468 14.26 -16.22 14.45
CA GLU A 468 13.56 -14.98 14.79
C GLU A 468 12.80 -14.41 13.59
N GLU A 469 13.46 -14.29 12.42
CA GLU A 469 12.87 -13.79 11.18
C GLU A 469 11.67 -14.63 10.72
N VAL A 470 11.80 -15.97 10.74
CA VAL A 470 10.71 -16.88 10.35
C VAL A 470 9.57 -16.85 11.37
N THR A 471 9.87 -16.76 12.66
CA THR A 471 8.85 -16.60 13.72
C THR A 471 8.04 -15.34 13.51
N LYS A 472 8.71 -14.22 13.23
CA LYS A 472 8.07 -12.95 12.88
C LYS A 472 7.18 -13.09 11.65
N ALA A 473 7.71 -13.69 10.57
CA ALA A 473 6.94 -13.91 9.34
C ALA A 473 5.67 -14.77 9.59
N ILE A 474 5.75 -15.78 10.45
CA ILE A 474 4.58 -16.58 10.83
C ILE A 474 3.52 -15.72 11.55
N PHE A 475 3.92 -14.82 12.45
CA PHE A 475 2.96 -13.93 13.13
C PHE A 475 2.31 -12.95 12.15
N GLU A 476 3.06 -12.37 11.22
CA GLU A 476 2.51 -11.51 10.17
C GLU A 476 1.55 -12.27 9.24
N GLU A 477 1.87 -13.51 8.91
CA GLU A 477 1.01 -14.38 8.08
C GLU A 477 -0.29 -14.77 8.80
N LEU A 478 -0.27 -14.88 10.13
CA LEU A 478 -1.45 -14.99 10.97
C LEU A 478 -2.28 -13.69 11.05
N GLY A 479 -1.84 -12.63 10.41
CA GLY A 479 -2.50 -11.33 10.37
C GLY A 479 -2.24 -10.46 11.61
N LEU A 480 -1.19 -10.76 12.38
CA LEU A 480 -0.80 -9.95 13.53
C LEU A 480 0.07 -8.78 13.12
N THR A 481 -0.10 -7.65 13.79
CA THR A 481 0.69 -6.44 13.55
C THR A 481 1.96 -6.46 14.38
N VAL A 482 3.12 -6.42 13.72
CA VAL A 482 4.43 -6.25 14.36
C VAL A 482 4.77 -4.76 14.44
N ASP A 483 5.09 -4.27 15.64
CA ASP A 483 5.45 -2.86 15.89
C ASP A 483 6.97 -2.67 15.81
N GLU A 484 7.47 -2.46 14.59
CA GLU A 484 8.90 -2.26 14.33
C GLU A 484 9.41 -0.89 14.78
N ASP A 485 8.57 0.13 14.79
CA ASP A 485 8.95 1.47 15.22
C ASP A 485 9.20 1.47 16.73
N LEU A 486 8.28 0.92 17.52
CA LEU A 486 8.48 0.73 18.94
C LEU A 486 9.69 -0.18 19.22
N ARG A 487 9.87 -1.25 18.44
CA ARG A 487 11.00 -2.17 18.60
C ARG A 487 12.34 -1.44 18.40
N ARG A 488 12.45 -0.56 17.41
CA ARG A 488 13.64 0.28 17.21
C ARG A 488 13.86 1.24 18.37
N ASP A 489 12.80 1.86 18.88
CA ASP A 489 12.88 2.86 19.96
C ASP A 489 13.36 2.25 21.28
N ILE A 490 12.92 1.01 21.61
CA ILE A 490 13.28 0.36 22.89
C ILE A 490 14.56 -0.46 22.82
N ASN A 491 15.02 -0.85 21.61
CA ASN A 491 16.21 -1.65 21.44
C ASN A 491 17.49 -0.82 21.68
N THR A 492 18.47 -1.45 22.34
CA THR A 492 19.77 -0.87 22.56
C THR A 492 20.85 -1.66 21.82
N ALA A 493 22.08 -1.14 21.78
CA ALA A 493 23.19 -1.83 21.12
C ALA A 493 23.48 -3.23 21.71
N LYS A 494 23.14 -3.45 22.99
CA LYS A 494 23.46 -4.69 23.73
C LYS A 494 22.25 -5.60 23.96
N ASP A 495 21.03 -5.04 24.01
CA ASP A 495 19.80 -5.76 24.34
C ASP A 495 18.72 -5.42 23.34
N LYS A 496 18.23 -6.44 22.62
CA LYS A 496 17.24 -6.28 21.56
C LYS A 496 16.08 -7.25 21.81
N ALA A 497 14.86 -6.71 21.88
CA ALA A 497 13.66 -7.51 21.83
C ALA A 497 13.48 -8.07 20.39
N ASP A 498 13.15 -9.34 20.27
CA ASP A 498 13.07 -9.99 18.97
C ASP A 498 11.83 -9.49 18.21
N ILE A 499 10.64 -9.51 18.83
CA ILE A 499 9.36 -9.21 18.19
C ILE A 499 8.47 -8.40 19.15
N LEU A 500 7.75 -7.40 18.66
CA LEU A 500 6.69 -6.72 19.39
C LEU A 500 5.38 -6.84 18.61
N LEU A 501 4.35 -7.40 19.22
CA LEU A 501 3.03 -7.54 18.61
C LEU A 501 2.04 -6.56 19.23
N SER A 502 1.36 -5.77 18.42
CA SER A 502 0.31 -4.87 18.88
C SER A 502 -0.97 -5.62 19.16
N LEU A 503 -1.52 -5.49 20.39
CA LEU A 503 -2.85 -5.96 20.77
C LEU A 503 -3.91 -4.87 20.62
N SER A 504 -3.52 -3.66 21.02
CA SER A 504 -4.30 -2.44 20.93
C SER A 504 -3.35 -1.25 20.79
N GLU A 505 -3.86 -0.04 20.89
CA GLU A 505 -3.01 1.18 20.87
C GLU A 505 -1.99 1.20 22.00
N ASP A 506 -2.40 0.78 23.20
CA ASP A 506 -1.57 0.85 24.41
C ASP A 506 -1.03 -0.52 24.83
N ASP A 507 -1.63 -1.62 24.38
CA ASP A 507 -1.28 -2.97 24.80
C ASP A 507 -0.44 -3.69 23.75
N ILE A 508 0.63 -4.31 24.21
CA ILE A 508 1.55 -5.09 23.36
C ILE A 508 1.86 -6.46 23.96
N ILE A 509 2.29 -7.37 23.10
CA ILE A 509 2.96 -8.63 23.48
C ILE A 509 4.43 -8.53 23.08
N ILE A 510 5.33 -8.84 24.00
CA ILE A 510 6.75 -9.04 23.69
C ILE A 510 6.92 -10.48 23.23
N GLY A 511 7.41 -10.71 22.01
CA GLY A 511 7.76 -12.00 21.46
C GLY A 511 9.27 -12.24 21.56
N GLU A 512 9.66 -13.40 22.09
CA GLU A 512 11.05 -13.88 22.18
C GLU A 512 11.18 -15.23 21.49
N ALA A 513 12.11 -15.36 20.54
CA ALA A 513 12.36 -16.56 19.79
C ALA A 513 13.70 -17.19 20.22
N LYS A 514 13.66 -18.40 20.78
CA LYS A 514 14.84 -19.07 21.33
C LYS A 514 15.09 -20.41 20.65
N THR A 515 16.34 -20.64 20.25
CA THR A 515 16.79 -21.91 19.66
C THR A 515 17.53 -22.77 20.70
N SER A 516 17.44 -24.09 20.60
CA SER A 516 18.16 -25.01 21.47
C SER A 516 18.62 -26.27 20.74
N LYS A 517 19.92 -26.57 20.75
CA LYS A 517 20.48 -27.84 20.23
C LYS A 517 20.09 -29.06 21.04
N LYS A 518 19.79 -28.90 22.34
CA LYS A 518 19.43 -29.99 23.24
C LYS A 518 17.97 -30.38 23.20
N GLY A 519 17.17 -29.77 22.32
CA GLY A 519 15.73 -29.89 22.27
C GLY A 519 15.08 -28.95 23.28
N ASP A 520 15.10 -29.24 24.56
CA ASP A 520 14.46 -28.42 25.57
C ASP A 520 15.22 -27.14 25.88
N PHE A 521 14.50 -26.02 25.94
CA PHE A 521 15.04 -24.73 26.37
C PHE A 521 14.87 -24.61 27.89
N ALA A 522 15.98 -24.41 28.61
CA ALA A 522 16.04 -24.50 30.07
C ALA A 522 16.62 -23.25 30.77
N LYS A 523 16.91 -22.14 30.02
CA LYS A 523 17.61 -20.98 30.58
C LYS A 523 16.65 -19.92 31.13
N TYR A 524 15.81 -20.29 32.11
CA TYR A 524 14.77 -19.40 32.64
C TYR A 524 15.33 -18.09 33.22
N SER A 525 16.24 -18.15 34.18
CA SER A 525 16.73 -16.98 34.92
C SER A 525 17.38 -15.91 34.01
N THR A 526 18.06 -16.34 32.95
CA THR A 526 18.65 -15.41 31.98
C THR A 526 17.56 -14.77 31.12
N THR A 527 16.60 -15.56 30.64
CA THR A 527 15.50 -15.09 29.80
C THR A 527 14.56 -14.16 30.58
N SER A 528 14.17 -14.53 31.80
CA SER A 528 13.31 -13.70 32.66
C SER A 528 13.93 -12.33 32.92
N ARG A 529 15.25 -12.27 33.20
CA ARG A 529 15.94 -10.98 33.38
C ARG A 529 15.92 -10.12 32.13
N GLN A 530 16.14 -10.71 30.95
CA GLN A 530 16.07 -9.98 29.67
C GLN A 530 14.66 -9.43 29.41
N VAL A 531 13.67 -10.27 29.57
CA VAL A 531 12.26 -9.93 29.32
C VAL A 531 11.81 -8.82 30.27
N LYS A 532 12.15 -8.88 31.57
CA LYS A 532 11.81 -7.81 32.53
C LYS A 532 12.43 -6.47 32.14
N ALA A 533 13.65 -6.47 31.60
CA ALA A 533 14.27 -5.25 31.07
C ALA A 533 13.52 -4.71 29.85
N TYR A 534 12.96 -5.56 28.99
CA TYR A 534 12.15 -5.13 27.84
C TYR A 534 10.81 -4.58 28.30
N VAL A 535 10.14 -5.22 29.25
CA VAL A 535 8.90 -4.75 29.85
C VAL A 535 9.08 -3.33 30.40
N THR A 536 10.11 -3.11 31.21
CA THR A 536 10.41 -1.78 31.79
C THR A 536 10.61 -0.71 30.68
N ARG A 537 11.27 -1.07 29.57
CA ARG A 537 11.49 -0.11 28.46
C ARG A 537 10.21 0.17 27.67
N CYS A 538 9.40 -0.83 27.44
CA CYS A 538 8.08 -0.64 26.79
C CYS A 538 7.17 0.25 27.64
N GLU A 539 7.15 0.04 28.95
CA GLU A 539 6.38 0.86 29.90
C GLU A 539 6.91 2.31 29.95
N ALA A 540 8.22 2.49 29.94
CA ALA A 540 8.83 3.82 29.84
C ALA A 540 8.50 4.52 28.50
N ALA A 541 8.25 3.77 27.43
CA ALA A 541 7.76 4.27 26.15
C ALA A 541 6.23 4.50 26.12
N GLY A 542 5.52 4.33 27.25
CA GLY A 542 4.08 4.55 27.38
C GLY A 542 3.21 3.39 26.89
N LYS A 543 3.78 2.18 26.75
CA LYS A 543 3.03 0.97 26.35
C LYS A 543 2.85 0.04 27.55
N ARG A 544 1.71 -0.62 27.62
CA ARG A 544 1.42 -1.66 28.62
C ARG A 544 1.75 -3.02 28.01
N VAL A 545 2.65 -3.75 28.65
CA VAL A 545 2.95 -5.13 28.24
C VAL A 545 1.88 -6.07 28.82
N ALA A 546 0.98 -6.52 27.97
CA ALA A 546 -0.10 -7.44 28.36
C ALA A 546 0.42 -8.87 28.59
N GLN A 547 1.45 -9.27 27.82
CA GLN A 547 1.98 -10.62 27.86
C GLN A 547 3.39 -10.66 27.28
N VAL A 548 4.18 -11.62 27.74
CA VAL A 548 5.42 -12.06 27.08
C VAL A 548 5.19 -13.43 26.49
N LEU A 549 5.47 -13.60 25.20
CA LEU A 549 5.37 -14.85 24.47
C LEU A 549 6.76 -15.36 24.11
N ILE A 550 7.14 -16.52 24.66
CA ILE A 550 8.42 -17.14 24.34
C ILE A 550 8.16 -18.32 23.41
N VAL A 551 8.83 -18.32 22.25
CA VAL A 551 8.77 -19.42 21.28
C VAL A 551 10.10 -20.18 21.28
N ALA A 552 10.06 -21.49 21.49
CA ALA A 552 11.25 -22.34 21.53
C ALA A 552 10.94 -23.75 20.98
N PRO A 553 11.96 -24.61 20.69
CA PRO A 553 11.70 -25.97 20.21
C PRO A 553 10.80 -26.76 21.15
N SER A 554 11.09 -26.73 22.44
CA SER A 554 10.34 -27.26 23.59
C SER A 554 10.90 -26.61 24.85
N PHE A 555 10.26 -26.86 26.01
CA PHE A 555 10.66 -26.27 27.28
C PHE A 555 10.89 -27.37 28.32
N SER A 556 11.89 -27.19 29.20
CA SER A 556 12.05 -28.08 30.36
C SER A 556 10.92 -27.84 31.37
N ASN A 557 10.59 -28.89 32.16
CA ASN A 557 9.57 -28.78 33.20
C ASN A 557 9.87 -27.64 34.17
N ASP A 558 11.13 -27.51 34.61
CA ASP A 558 11.57 -26.42 35.50
C ASP A 558 11.37 -25.04 34.89
N PHE A 559 11.51 -24.92 33.55
CA PHE A 559 11.25 -23.65 32.85
C PHE A 559 9.77 -23.29 32.86
N VAL A 560 8.91 -24.31 32.60
CA VAL A 560 7.44 -24.12 32.58
C VAL A 560 6.96 -23.73 33.98
N GLU A 561 7.34 -24.47 35.02
CA GLU A 561 6.97 -24.18 36.41
C GLU A 561 7.45 -22.78 36.85
N SER A 562 8.70 -22.43 36.49
CA SER A 562 9.24 -21.08 36.80
C SER A 562 8.48 -19.98 36.09
N ALA A 563 8.07 -20.19 34.83
CA ALA A 563 7.30 -19.19 34.06
C ALA A 563 5.87 -19.03 34.61
N GLU A 564 5.25 -20.10 35.09
CA GLU A 564 3.91 -20.08 35.72
C GLU A 564 3.94 -19.41 37.10
N MET A 565 5.05 -19.49 37.79
CA MET A 565 5.25 -18.90 39.13
C MET A 565 5.75 -17.44 39.10
N ASP A 566 6.12 -16.89 37.91
CA ASP A 566 6.59 -15.51 37.82
C ASP A 566 5.40 -14.53 38.08
N THR A 567 5.52 -13.74 39.16
CA THR A 567 4.48 -12.79 39.57
C THR A 567 4.71 -11.38 39.02
N GLU A 568 5.87 -11.10 38.42
CA GLU A 568 6.22 -9.77 37.91
C GLU A 568 5.84 -9.62 36.43
N VAL A 569 5.86 -10.74 35.68
CA VAL A 569 5.59 -10.71 34.24
C VAL A 569 4.71 -11.90 33.85
N ASN A 570 3.65 -11.65 33.10
CA ASN A 570 2.82 -12.70 32.54
C ASN A 570 3.54 -13.35 31.36
N ILE A 571 3.88 -14.64 31.47
CA ILE A 571 4.64 -15.37 30.44
C ILE A 571 3.76 -16.45 29.81
N SER A 572 3.71 -16.48 28.50
CA SER A 572 3.16 -17.59 27.69
C SER A 572 4.30 -18.29 26.97
N LEU A 573 4.25 -19.60 26.93
CA LEU A 573 5.22 -20.47 26.29
C LEU A 573 4.56 -21.16 25.10
N LEU A 574 5.21 -21.14 23.94
CA LEU A 574 4.71 -21.79 22.74
C LEU A 574 5.83 -22.58 22.05
N GLU A 575 5.61 -23.87 21.88
CA GLU A 575 6.56 -24.69 21.15
C GLU A 575 6.53 -24.38 19.65
N ALA A 576 7.70 -24.46 18.99
CA ALA A 576 7.82 -24.20 17.56
C ALA A 576 6.89 -25.09 16.72
N ALA A 577 6.78 -26.37 17.05
CA ALA A 577 5.81 -27.27 16.44
C ALA A 577 4.36 -26.79 16.60
N GLY A 578 4.06 -26.22 17.78
CA GLY A 578 2.75 -25.65 18.08
C GLY A 578 2.44 -24.43 17.23
N LEU A 579 3.39 -23.50 17.06
CA LEU A 579 3.21 -22.32 16.22
C LEU A 579 3.01 -22.68 14.75
N LYS A 580 3.80 -23.65 14.23
CA LYS A 580 3.63 -24.18 12.88
C LYS A 580 2.22 -24.78 12.68
N LYS A 581 1.75 -25.58 13.63
CA LYS A 581 0.40 -26.18 13.61
C LYS A 581 -0.71 -25.12 13.59
N ILE A 582 -0.56 -24.04 14.35
CA ILE A 582 -1.48 -22.90 14.34
C ILE A 582 -1.51 -22.25 12.94
N LEU A 583 -0.35 -22.02 12.31
CA LEU A 583 -0.26 -21.48 10.97
C LEU A 583 -0.92 -22.39 9.92
N GLU A 584 -0.68 -23.71 9.98
CA GLU A 584 -1.30 -24.68 9.08
C GLU A 584 -2.83 -24.69 9.23
N ALA A 585 -3.34 -24.64 10.46
CA ALA A 585 -4.77 -24.52 10.71
C ALA A 585 -5.36 -23.22 10.17
N TYR A 586 -4.64 -22.11 10.31
CA TYR A 586 -5.03 -20.81 9.75
C TYR A 586 -5.12 -20.86 8.23
N LYS A 587 -4.08 -21.36 7.55
CA LYS A 587 -4.03 -21.50 6.09
C LYS A 587 -5.11 -22.42 5.51
N SER A 588 -5.53 -23.44 6.26
CA SER A 588 -6.54 -24.41 5.81
C SER A 588 -7.97 -23.89 5.81
N ARG A 589 -8.24 -22.73 6.40
CA ARG A 589 -9.60 -22.16 6.51
C ARG A 589 -9.88 -21.14 5.42
N ARG A 590 -11.13 -21.12 4.95
CA ARG A 590 -11.56 -20.23 3.85
C ARG A 590 -11.57 -18.73 4.21
N ASN A 591 -11.85 -18.40 5.47
CA ASN A 591 -11.85 -17.04 6.00
C ASN A 591 -11.28 -17.04 7.43
N PRO A 592 -9.98 -17.29 7.60
CA PRO A 592 -9.40 -17.41 8.91
C PRO A 592 -9.37 -16.05 9.63
N LYS A 593 -9.67 -16.06 10.94
CA LYS A 593 -9.50 -14.93 11.82
C LYS A 593 -8.62 -15.33 12.98
N PHE A 594 -7.51 -14.65 13.15
CA PHE A 594 -6.61 -14.87 14.28
C PHE A 594 -6.58 -13.65 15.19
N SER A 595 -6.63 -13.86 16.49
CA SER A 595 -6.51 -12.81 17.49
C SER A 595 -5.28 -13.05 18.35
N ALA A 596 -4.42 -12.07 18.48
CA ALA A 596 -3.25 -12.13 19.36
C ALA A 596 -3.62 -12.40 20.84
N LYS A 597 -4.87 -12.13 21.25
CA LYS A 597 -5.40 -12.50 22.59
C LYS A 597 -5.34 -14.01 22.87
N LEU A 598 -5.27 -14.85 21.83
CA LEU A 598 -5.09 -16.29 22.02
C LEU A 598 -3.73 -16.66 22.63
N PHE A 599 -2.75 -15.76 22.54
CA PHE A 599 -1.44 -15.91 23.14
C PHE A 599 -1.32 -15.37 24.58
N THR A 600 -2.37 -14.76 25.14
CA THR A 600 -2.31 -14.10 26.47
C THR A 600 -2.80 -15.01 27.62
N LYS A 601 -2.71 -16.32 27.48
CA LYS A 601 -3.24 -17.28 28.48
C LYS A 601 -2.21 -17.78 29.48
N GLY A 602 -1.08 -17.23 29.65
CA GLY A 602 -0.04 -17.66 30.60
C GLY A 602 0.33 -19.16 30.56
N GLY A 603 1.55 -19.51 30.96
CA GLY A 603 2.02 -20.89 30.97
C GLY A 603 2.18 -21.53 29.59
N LEU A 604 2.26 -22.84 29.52
CA LEU A 604 2.44 -23.58 28.26
C LEU A 604 1.15 -23.62 27.44
N LEU A 605 1.16 -22.95 26.28
CA LEU A 605 0.01 -22.84 25.39
C LEU A 605 -0.26 -24.17 24.66
N LYS A 606 -1.50 -24.61 24.67
CA LYS A 606 -1.96 -25.80 23.93
C LYS A 606 -2.35 -25.38 22.49
N ALA A 607 -1.43 -25.58 21.54
CA ALA A 607 -1.62 -25.22 20.13
C ALA A 607 -2.90 -25.83 19.53
N ASP A 608 -3.28 -27.04 19.92
CA ASP A 608 -4.51 -27.69 19.46
C ASP A 608 -5.78 -26.94 19.85
N LEU A 609 -5.80 -26.32 21.03
CA LEU A 609 -6.93 -25.50 21.47
C LEU A 609 -6.98 -24.16 20.72
N ILE A 610 -5.81 -23.58 20.45
CA ILE A 610 -5.72 -22.35 19.67
C ILE A 610 -6.17 -22.61 18.24
N ALA A 611 -5.68 -23.67 17.58
CA ALA A 611 -6.03 -24.05 16.22
C ALA A 611 -7.54 -24.34 16.03
N LYS A 612 -8.25 -24.77 17.07
CA LYS A 612 -9.71 -24.97 17.02
C LYS A 612 -10.50 -23.65 17.06
N ASN A 613 -9.91 -22.59 17.58
CA ASN A 613 -10.56 -21.29 17.77
C ASN A 613 -10.23 -20.27 16.66
N ILE A 614 -9.53 -20.70 15.61
CA ILE A 614 -9.30 -19.96 14.37
C ILE A 614 -10.47 -20.23 13.42
#